data_1e099981c41335b8f90221edb9788fdb
#
_entry.id   1e099981c41335b8f90221edb9788fdb
#
_cell.length_a   1.000
_cell.length_b   1.000
_cell.length_c   1.000
_cell.angle_alpha   90.00
_cell.angle_beta   90.00
_cell.angle_gamma   90.00
#
_symmetry.space_group_name_H-M   'P 1'
#
loop_
_entity.id
_entity.type
_entity.pdbx_description
1 polymer ?
#
loop_
_entity_poly.entity_id
_entity_poly.type
_entity_poly.pdbx_seq_one_letter_code
_entity_poly.pdbx_strand_id
1 'polypeptide(L)'
;LLKKQGAKVVLLAGNHDIRVKLGIASVGMDPDPRHDHFFIRMGSKVIPMLREIVDEYLHGENALKGVPPSRNCRRILYPPKSWFKEFPKMADWVMPEKRMVRELRRLREKIESFESDCAAAGLTLRHVYAAVMKWQQLFLTPGGEFSWFFKRMKLAYRKGTFLFVHAGVDDRMAKLINRKGVDYLNKEFEESIDDEIFEFYYGPMANLIRTKYRDVDMPLTRKGVGLMHSADIHAIIHGHANCYHGQRIMLRKGMIHFQCDATIDRNSRKKEGLKGEGAAVTIVHPKRLIMGISTDYPHIKVFDQKSFL
;
A
#
# COMPACT_ATOMS: atom_id res chain seq x y z
N LEU A 1 0.25 17.48 13.67
CA LEU A 1 -0.06 17.79 15.08
C LEU A 1 0.93 17.10 16.02
N LEU A 2 0.97 15.75 16.09
CA LEU A 2 1.85 14.98 16.99
C LEU A 2 3.34 15.37 16.88
N LYS A 3 3.83 15.58 15.66
CA LYS A 3 5.23 15.99 15.44
C LYS A 3 5.50 17.39 15.97
N LYS A 4 4.53 18.31 15.89
CA LYS A 4 4.64 19.65 16.49
C LYS A 4 4.70 19.60 18.02
N GLN A 5 4.22 18.50 18.62
CA GLN A 5 4.28 18.23 20.06
C GLN A 5 5.53 17.44 20.48
N GLY A 6 6.55 17.34 19.63
CA GLY A 6 7.80 16.64 19.92
C GLY A 6 7.74 15.11 19.78
N ALA A 7 6.62 14.53 19.34
CA ALA A 7 6.52 13.09 19.14
C ALA A 7 7.36 12.63 17.94
N LYS A 8 8.04 11.49 18.08
CA LYS A 8 8.68 10.79 16.96
C LYS A 8 7.62 10.06 16.14
N VAL A 9 7.34 10.53 14.94
CA VAL A 9 6.37 9.92 14.01
C VAL A 9 7.11 9.14 12.93
N VAL A 10 6.76 7.87 12.76
CA VAL A 10 7.24 6.99 11.68
C VAL A 10 6.05 6.63 10.79
N LEU A 11 6.18 6.90 9.50
CA LEU A 11 5.19 6.54 8.49
C LEU A 11 5.56 5.18 7.89
N LEU A 12 4.65 4.22 7.92
CA LEU A 12 4.84 2.94 7.25
C LEU A 12 4.14 2.95 5.89
N ALA A 13 4.84 2.46 4.88
CA ALA A 13 4.32 2.31 3.54
C ALA A 13 3.23 1.24 3.49
N GLY A 14 2.02 1.63 3.08
CA GLY A 14 0.89 0.73 2.86
C GLY A 14 0.72 0.38 1.38
N ASN A 15 0.03 -0.73 1.11
CA ASN A 15 -0.19 -1.20 -0.26
C ASN A 15 -1.06 -0.25 -1.10
N HIS A 16 -1.90 0.56 -0.48
CA HIS A 16 -2.70 1.57 -1.17
C HIS A 16 -1.87 2.80 -1.50
N ASP A 17 -1.05 3.29 -0.55
CA ASP A 17 -0.15 4.43 -0.75
C ASP A 17 0.82 4.16 -1.92
N ILE A 18 1.47 3.00 -1.88
CA ILE A 18 2.43 2.60 -2.90
C ILE A 18 1.76 2.38 -4.26
N ARG A 19 0.56 1.78 -4.29
CA ARG A 19 -0.18 1.62 -5.54
C ARG A 19 -0.53 2.95 -6.19
N VAL A 20 -0.92 3.94 -5.40
CA VAL A 20 -1.21 5.29 -5.90
C VAL A 20 0.08 5.94 -6.40
N LYS A 21 1.15 5.90 -5.60
CA LYS A 21 2.45 6.47 -6.03
C LYS A 21 2.89 5.89 -7.37
N LEU A 22 3.00 4.56 -7.48
CA LEU A 22 3.47 3.90 -8.69
C LEU A 22 2.52 4.11 -9.88
N GLY A 23 1.20 4.05 -9.63
CA GLY A 23 0.19 4.26 -10.66
C GLY A 23 0.19 5.67 -11.21
N ILE A 24 0.39 6.68 -10.39
CA ILE A 24 0.48 8.08 -10.84
C ILE A 24 1.86 8.37 -11.46
N ALA A 25 2.94 7.86 -10.86
CA ALA A 25 4.30 8.06 -11.37
C ALA A 25 4.48 7.47 -12.78
N SER A 26 3.82 6.35 -13.10
CA SER A 26 3.92 5.73 -14.42
C SER A 26 3.32 6.57 -15.56
N VAL A 27 2.46 7.55 -15.23
CA VAL A 27 1.86 8.43 -16.24
C VAL A 27 2.89 9.45 -16.73
N GLY A 28 3.20 9.39 -18.03
CA GLY A 28 4.18 10.27 -18.66
C GLY A 28 5.61 9.71 -18.69
N MET A 29 5.83 8.50 -18.18
CA MET A 29 7.07 7.75 -18.43
C MET A 29 7.12 7.28 -19.88
N ASP A 30 8.32 6.95 -20.37
CA ASP A 30 8.49 6.34 -21.68
C ASP A 30 7.69 5.01 -21.74
N PRO A 31 7.06 4.70 -22.89
CA PRO A 31 6.25 3.50 -23.03
C PRO A 31 7.04 2.22 -22.73
N ASP A 32 6.59 1.45 -21.75
CA ASP A 32 7.17 0.16 -21.38
C ASP A 32 6.08 -0.76 -20.82
N PRO A 33 5.89 -1.98 -21.36
CA PRO A 33 4.89 -2.91 -20.88
C PRO A 33 4.97 -3.23 -19.38
N ARG A 34 6.15 -3.05 -18.75
CA ARG A 34 6.33 -3.27 -17.32
C ARG A 34 5.52 -2.31 -16.47
N HIS A 35 5.30 -1.06 -16.92
CA HIS A 35 4.59 -0.06 -16.11
C HIS A 35 3.39 0.62 -16.78
N ASP A 36 3.17 0.50 -18.09
CA ASP A 36 2.05 1.13 -18.83
C ASP A 36 0.66 0.87 -18.21
N HIS A 37 0.50 -0.21 -17.49
CA HIS A 37 -0.76 -0.62 -16.88
C HIS A 37 -1.00 -0.09 -15.46
N PHE A 38 0.01 0.47 -14.79
CA PHE A 38 -0.08 0.79 -13.36
C PHE A 38 -1.16 1.80 -13.04
N PHE A 39 -1.36 2.82 -13.88
CA PHE A 39 -2.42 3.80 -13.66
C PHE A 39 -3.80 3.13 -13.68
N ILE A 40 -4.16 2.47 -14.78
CA ILE A 40 -5.47 1.81 -14.91
C ILE A 40 -5.63 0.67 -13.89
N ARG A 41 -4.55 0.05 -13.46
CA ARG A 41 -4.58 -0.96 -12.41
C ARG A 41 -5.15 -0.45 -11.08
N MET A 42 -5.11 0.84 -10.79
CA MET A 42 -5.79 1.42 -9.62
C MET A 42 -7.31 1.25 -9.72
N GLY A 43 -7.87 1.39 -10.94
CA GLY A 43 -9.31 1.32 -11.20
C GLY A 43 -10.08 2.46 -10.52
N SER A 44 -11.38 2.29 -10.36
CA SER A 44 -12.28 3.30 -9.78
C SER A 44 -11.92 3.77 -8.35
N LYS A 45 -11.09 3.02 -7.66
CA LYS A 45 -10.65 3.40 -6.30
C LYS A 45 -9.84 4.70 -6.23
N VAL A 46 -9.21 5.11 -7.32
CA VAL A 46 -8.44 6.36 -7.38
C VAL A 46 -9.34 7.58 -7.65
N ILE A 47 -10.53 7.38 -8.17
CA ILE A 47 -11.45 8.45 -8.61
C ILE A 47 -11.77 9.46 -7.50
N PRO A 48 -12.09 9.06 -6.25
CA PRO A 48 -12.36 10.04 -5.18
C PRO A 48 -11.19 10.98 -4.94
N MET A 49 -9.95 10.46 -4.94
CA MET A 49 -8.75 11.29 -4.79
C MET A 49 -8.55 12.23 -5.99
N LEU A 50 -8.76 11.73 -7.23
CA LEU A 50 -8.67 12.59 -8.42
C LEU A 50 -9.74 13.68 -8.41
N ARG A 51 -10.94 13.38 -7.91
CA ARG A 51 -12.02 14.35 -7.75
C ARG A 51 -11.63 15.44 -6.75
N GLU A 52 -11.09 15.04 -5.58
CA GLU A 52 -10.58 15.96 -4.57
C GLU A 52 -9.51 16.91 -5.15
N ILE A 53 -8.55 16.37 -5.92
CA ILE A 53 -7.53 17.20 -6.60
C ILE A 53 -8.16 18.19 -7.58
N VAL A 54 -9.19 17.79 -8.33
CA VAL A 54 -9.91 18.71 -9.23
C VAL A 54 -10.60 19.80 -8.42
N ASP A 55 -11.30 19.41 -7.35
CA ASP A 55 -12.08 20.35 -6.53
C ASP A 55 -11.21 21.34 -5.75
N GLU A 56 -10.00 20.94 -5.33
CA GLU A 56 -9.12 21.78 -4.51
C GLU A 56 -8.12 22.61 -5.33
N TYR A 57 -7.70 22.12 -6.50
CA TYR A 57 -6.56 22.71 -7.21
C TYR A 57 -6.83 23.10 -8.68
N LEU A 58 -7.92 22.65 -9.28
CA LEU A 58 -8.16 22.84 -10.71
C LEU A 58 -9.44 23.68 -10.91
N HIS A 59 -9.37 24.97 -10.52
CA HIS A 59 -10.49 25.91 -10.61
C HIS A 59 -10.42 26.84 -11.82
N GLY A 60 -11.60 27.35 -12.23
CA GLY A 60 -11.76 28.38 -13.20
C GLY A 60 -11.63 27.94 -14.65
N GLU A 61 -11.84 28.88 -15.57
CA GLU A 61 -11.89 28.63 -17.03
C GLU A 61 -10.58 28.09 -17.61
N ASN A 62 -9.46 28.34 -16.94
CA ASN A 62 -8.13 27.87 -17.38
C ASN A 62 -7.68 26.54 -16.78
N ALA A 63 -8.51 25.87 -15.98
CA ALA A 63 -8.16 24.63 -15.29
C ALA A 63 -7.65 23.51 -16.23
N LEU A 64 -8.14 23.47 -17.44
CA LEU A 64 -7.73 22.50 -18.47
C LEU A 64 -6.91 23.12 -19.62
N LYS A 65 -6.36 24.33 -19.43
CA LYS A 65 -5.48 24.95 -20.42
C LYS A 65 -4.18 24.13 -20.54
N GLY A 66 -3.78 23.83 -21.78
CA GLY A 66 -2.61 22.98 -22.06
C GLY A 66 -2.84 21.46 -21.86
N VAL A 67 -3.99 21.05 -21.35
CA VAL A 67 -4.33 19.64 -21.23
C VAL A 67 -4.68 19.07 -22.62
N PRO A 68 -4.07 17.95 -23.03
CA PRO A 68 -4.33 17.32 -24.33
C PRO A 68 -5.82 16.97 -24.55
N PRO A 69 -6.27 16.83 -25.80
CA PRO A 69 -7.60 16.29 -26.09
C PRO A 69 -7.84 14.92 -25.46
N SER A 70 -9.09 14.58 -25.14
CA SER A 70 -9.46 13.33 -24.44
C SER A 70 -8.88 12.07 -25.09
N ARG A 71 -8.79 12.01 -26.43
CA ARG A 71 -8.16 10.89 -27.17
C ARG A 71 -6.69 10.71 -26.80
N ASN A 72 -5.95 11.81 -26.64
CA ASN A 72 -4.54 11.76 -26.27
C ASN A 72 -4.39 11.44 -24.79
N CYS A 73 -5.22 12.02 -23.92
CA CYS A 73 -5.26 11.64 -22.49
C CYS A 73 -5.50 10.14 -22.33
N ARG A 74 -6.46 9.56 -23.10
CA ARG A 74 -6.69 8.11 -23.09
C ARG A 74 -5.43 7.33 -23.44
N ARG A 75 -4.71 7.73 -24.51
CA ARG A 75 -3.49 7.04 -24.95
C ARG A 75 -2.38 7.08 -23.91
N ILE A 76 -2.31 8.14 -23.10
CA ILE A 76 -1.31 8.29 -22.03
C ILE A 76 -1.71 7.50 -20.78
N LEU A 77 -2.99 7.49 -20.44
CA LEU A 77 -3.49 6.89 -19.20
C LEU A 77 -3.72 5.36 -19.30
N TYR A 78 -3.84 4.82 -20.49
CA TYR A 78 -4.18 3.41 -20.71
C TYR A 78 -3.03 2.67 -21.40
N PRO A 79 -2.80 1.41 -21.06
CA PRO A 79 -1.82 0.60 -21.77
C PRO A 79 -2.26 0.39 -23.22
N PRO A 80 -1.32 0.31 -24.17
CA PRO A 80 -1.63 0.01 -25.57
C PRO A 80 -2.24 -1.40 -25.71
N LYS A 81 -2.95 -1.65 -26.81
CA LYS A 81 -3.56 -2.97 -27.05
C LYS A 81 -2.54 -4.11 -27.10
N SER A 82 -1.31 -3.82 -27.56
CA SER A 82 -0.18 -4.77 -27.59
C SER A 82 0.21 -5.25 -26.19
N TRP A 83 -0.02 -4.44 -25.15
CA TRP A 83 0.34 -4.73 -23.77
C TRP A 83 -0.14 -6.14 -23.31
N PHE A 84 -1.35 -6.54 -23.72
CA PHE A 84 -1.89 -7.86 -23.36
C PHE A 84 -1.10 -9.06 -23.92
N LYS A 85 -0.28 -8.83 -24.95
CA LYS A 85 0.62 -9.85 -25.55
C LYS A 85 2.06 -9.72 -25.03
N GLU A 86 2.48 -8.50 -24.70
CA GLU A 86 3.86 -8.18 -24.31
C GLU A 86 4.10 -8.38 -22.81
N PHE A 87 3.19 -7.89 -21.97
CA PHE A 87 3.31 -7.99 -20.52
C PHE A 87 3.51 -9.43 -20.01
N PRO A 88 2.75 -10.45 -20.47
CA PRO A 88 2.96 -11.82 -20.02
C PRO A 88 4.38 -12.33 -20.25
N LYS A 89 5.02 -11.95 -21.37
CA LYS A 89 6.39 -12.36 -21.69
C LYS A 89 7.43 -11.72 -20.78
N MET A 90 7.15 -10.51 -20.30
CA MET A 90 8.04 -9.77 -19.41
C MET A 90 7.85 -10.10 -17.93
N ALA A 91 6.68 -10.61 -17.56
CA ALA A 91 6.33 -10.88 -16.18
C ALA A 91 6.30 -12.37 -15.81
N ASP A 92 6.70 -13.27 -16.70
CA ASP A 92 6.70 -14.72 -16.50
C ASP A 92 7.60 -15.16 -15.33
N TRP A 93 8.76 -14.51 -15.17
CA TRP A 93 9.71 -14.79 -14.11
C TRP A 93 9.27 -14.34 -12.71
N VAL A 94 8.29 -13.41 -12.62
CA VAL A 94 7.77 -12.89 -11.33
C VAL A 94 6.36 -13.36 -11.01
N MET A 95 5.65 -13.90 -11.99
CA MET A 95 4.22 -14.19 -11.84
C MET A 95 3.84 -15.55 -12.43
N PRO A 96 3.37 -16.49 -11.59
CA PRO A 96 2.84 -17.76 -12.07
C PRO A 96 1.66 -17.57 -13.04
N GLU A 97 1.50 -18.46 -14.02
CA GLU A 97 0.49 -18.38 -15.09
C GLU A 97 -0.93 -18.12 -14.57
N LYS A 98 -1.39 -18.85 -13.56
CA LYS A 98 -2.73 -18.66 -12.96
C LYS A 98 -2.94 -17.24 -12.41
N ARG A 99 -1.86 -16.62 -11.90
CA ARG A 99 -1.90 -15.24 -11.41
C ARG A 99 -1.91 -14.28 -12.60
N MET A 100 -1.14 -14.55 -13.65
CA MET A 100 -1.09 -13.77 -14.88
C MET A 100 -2.47 -13.68 -15.53
N VAL A 101 -3.12 -14.80 -15.78
CA VAL A 101 -4.48 -14.85 -16.36
C VAL A 101 -5.47 -13.99 -15.55
N ARG A 102 -5.42 -14.09 -14.22
CA ARG A 102 -6.27 -13.29 -13.33
C ARG A 102 -5.98 -11.79 -13.43
N GLU A 103 -4.71 -11.41 -13.52
CA GLU A 103 -4.32 -10.00 -13.64
C GLU A 103 -4.77 -9.40 -14.98
N LEU A 104 -4.59 -10.13 -16.08
CA LEU A 104 -5.04 -9.69 -17.42
C LEU A 104 -6.56 -9.50 -17.46
N ARG A 105 -7.33 -10.44 -16.89
CA ARG A 105 -8.79 -10.31 -16.80
C ARG A 105 -9.19 -9.07 -16.01
N ARG A 106 -8.63 -8.91 -14.82
CA ARG A 106 -8.92 -7.74 -13.95
C ARG A 106 -8.56 -6.41 -14.60
N LEU A 107 -7.51 -6.39 -15.40
CA LEU A 107 -7.14 -5.17 -16.10
C LEU A 107 -8.13 -4.84 -17.20
N ARG A 108 -8.64 -5.85 -17.96
CA ARG A 108 -9.70 -5.63 -18.95
C ARG A 108 -10.96 -5.07 -18.32
N GLU A 109 -11.45 -5.68 -17.24
CA GLU A 109 -12.60 -5.19 -16.48
C GLU A 109 -12.44 -3.71 -16.08
N LYS A 110 -11.24 -3.31 -15.62
CA LYS A 110 -10.97 -1.94 -15.24
C LYS A 110 -10.87 -0.97 -16.43
N ILE A 111 -10.29 -1.41 -17.54
CA ILE A 111 -10.23 -0.62 -18.78
C ILE A 111 -11.66 -0.32 -19.29
N GLU A 112 -12.56 -1.30 -19.20
CA GLU A 112 -13.94 -1.21 -19.65
C GLU A 112 -14.78 -0.26 -18.77
N SER A 113 -14.59 -0.31 -17.43
CA SER A 113 -15.43 0.46 -16.50
C SER A 113 -14.90 1.84 -16.14
N PHE A 114 -13.58 2.10 -16.28
CA PHE A 114 -12.96 3.29 -15.68
C PHE A 114 -13.53 4.62 -16.20
N GLU A 115 -13.80 4.75 -17.50
CA GLU A 115 -14.37 5.99 -18.06
C GLU A 115 -15.79 6.26 -17.58
N SER A 116 -16.63 5.21 -17.52
CA SER A 116 -18.00 5.33 -16.99
C SER A 116 -17.99 5.68 -15.51
N ASP A 117 -17.08 5.08 -14.73
CA ASP A 117 -16.91 5.37 -13.33
C ASP A 117 -16.42 6.82 -13.10
N CYS A 118 -15.53 7.33 -13.95
CA CYS A 118 -15.10 8.74 -13.95
C CYS A 118 -16.27 9.67 -14.29
N ALA A 119 -17.03 9.36 -15.35
CA ALA A 119 -18.19 10.16 -15.77
C ALA A 119 -19.25 10.22 -14.66
N ALA A 120 -19.52 9.11 -13.96
CA ALA A 120 -20.41 9.08 -12.81
C ALA A 120 -19.93 9.97 -11.65
N ALA A 121 -18.62 10.21 -11.53
CA ALA A 121 -18.03 11.17 -10.59
C ALA A 121 -17.89 12.59 -11.16
N GLY A 122 -18.44 12.88 -12.35
CA GLY A 122 -18.35 14.18 -13.00
C GLY A 122 -16.96 14.52 -13.56
N LEU A 123 -16.13 13.51 -13.85
CA LEU A 123 -14.78 13.68 -14.39
C LEU A 123 -14.72 13.21 -15.85
N THR A 124 -14.12 14.02 -16.71
CA THR A 124 -13.68 13.60 -18.06
C THR A 124 -12.25 13.09 -18.01
N LEU A 125 -11.78 12.39 -19.04
CA LEU A 125 -10.36 11.97 -19.11
C LEU A 125 -9.39 13.16 -19.09
N ARG A 126 -9.81 14.35 -19.52
CA ARG A 126 -9.00 15.56 -19.41
C ARG A 126 -8.86 16.02 -17.96
N HIS A 127 -9.94 15.95 -17.16
CA HIS A 127 -9.89 16.18 -15.71
C HIS A 127 -8.99 15.16 -15.01
N VAL A 128 -9.12 13.88 -15.36
CA VAL A 128 -8.28 12.80 -14.82
C VAL A 128 -6.81 13.07 -15.09
N TYR A 129 -6.43 13.38 -16.34
CA TYR A 129 -5.04 13.67 -16.69
C TYR A 129 -4.52 14.92 -15.96
N ALA A 130 -5.29 16.00 -15.93
CA ALA A 130 -4.92 17.22 -15.22
C ALA A 130 -4.71 16.96 -13.72
N ALA A 131 -5.60 16.18 -13.09
CA ALA A 131 -5.48 15.80 -11.69
C ALA A 131 -4.25 14.94 -11.42
N VAL A 132 -3.90 14.00 -12.34
CA VAL A 132 -2.67 13.21 -12.27
C VAL A 132 -1.44 14.10 -12.31
N MET A 133 -1.35 15.03 -13.26
CA MET A 133 -0.23 15.97 -13.37
C MET A 133 -0.12 16.86 -12.13
N LYS A 134 -1.26 17.35 -11.62
CA LYS A 134 -1.28 18.14 -10.39
C LYS A 134 -0.82 17.33 -9.18
N TRP A 135 -1.29 16.08 -9.05
CA TRP A 135 -0.84 15.20 -8.00
C TRP A 135 0.67 14.93 -8.06
N GLN A 136 1.23 14.67 -9.25
CA GLN A 136 2.69 14.54 -9.42
C GLN A 136 3.41 15.80 -8.95
N GLN A 137 2.91 16.98 -9.31
CA GLN A 137 3.46 18.26 -8.85
C GLN A 137 3.46 18.36 -7.32
N LEU A 138 2.36 17.98 -6.68
CA LEU A 138 2.20 18.09 -5.22
C LEU A 138 3.07 17.09 -4.44
N PHE A 139 3.14 15.84 -4.90
CA PHE A 139 3.72 14.74 -4.13
C PHE A 139 5.09 14.24 -4.61
N LEU A 140 5.39 14.35 -5.92
CA LEU A 140 6.61 13.78 -6.49
C LEU A 140 7.65 14.83 -6.86
N THR A 141 7.22 16.02 -7.29
CA THR A 141 8.16 17.08 -7.69
C THR A 141 8.91 17.63 -6.47
N PRO A 142 10.23 17.85 -6.56
CA PRO A 142 10.97 18.55 -5.53
C PRO A 142 10.35 19.91 -5.21
N GLY A 143 10.08 20.19 -3.92
CA GLY A 143 9.40 21.42 -3.50
C GLY A 143 7.87 21.36 -3.55
N GLY A 144 7.28 20.28 -4.05
CA GLY A 144 5.83 20.06 -3.95
C GLY A 144 5.35 20.04 -2.51
N GLU A 145 4.13 20.51 -2.26
CA GLU A 145 3.54 20.70 -0.92
C GLU A 145 3.64 19.42 -0.06
N PHE A 146 3.43 18.26 -0.66
CA PHE A 146 3.45 16.95 -0.01
C PHE A 146 4.64 16.07 -0.43
N SER A 147 5.69 16.63 -1.05
CA SER A 147 6.86 15.88 -1.52
C SER A 147 7.59 15.12 -0.42
N TRP A 148 7.44 15.56 0.83
CA TRP A 148 7.97 14.91 2.02
C TRP A 148 7.29 13.58 2.37
N PHE A 149 6.04 13.34 1.90
CA PHE A 149 5.20 12.25 2.37
C PHE A 149 5.79 10.88 2.03
N PHE A 150 6.04 10.61 0.75
CA PHE A 150 6.63 9.33 0.32
C PHE A 150 8.10 9.19 0.72
N LYS A 151 8.86 10.30 0.73
CA LYS A 151 10.26 10.32 1.16
C LYS A 151 10.46 9.94 2.63
N ARG A 152 9.45 10.11 3.47
CA ARG A 152 9.50 9.76 4.90
C ARG A 152 8.93 8.39 5.22
N MET A 153 8.34 7.71 4.25
CA MET A 153 7.82 6.36 4.47
C MET A 153 8.95 5.37 4.67
N LYS A 154 8.71 4.43 5.57
CA LYS A 154 9.57 3.26 5.79
C LYS A 154 8.79 2.01 5.43
N LEU A 155 9.45 1.04 4.83
CA LEU A 155 8.86 -0.25 4.54
C LEU A 155 8.67 -1.08 5.81
N ALA A 156 9.62 -0.93 6.76
CA ALA A 156 9.57 -1.56 8.07
C ALA A 156 10.20 -0.65 9.14
N TYR A 157 9.76 -0.80 10.38
CA TYR A 157 10.35 -0.12 11.53
C TYR A 157 10.58 -1.12 12.66
N ARG A 158 11.77 -1.10 13.26
CA ARG A 158 12.09 -1.93 14.41
C ARG A 158 12.22 -1.10 15.68
N LYS A 159 11.65 -1.61 16.77
CA LYS A 159 11.86 -1.07 18.12
C LYS A 159 12.01 -2.23 19.11
N GLY A 160 13.20 -2.42 19.65
CA GLY A 160 13.50 -3.60 20.47
C GLY A 160 13.27 -4.88 19.66
N THR A 161 12.49 -5.80 20.23
CA THR A 161 12.13 -7.09 19.63
C THR A 161 10.88 -7.04 18.74
N PHE A 162 10.28 -5.86 18.56
CA PHE A 162 9.12 -5.65 17.71
C PHE A 162 9.51 -5.17 16.31
N LEU A 163 8.92 -5.80 15.30
CA LEU A 163 8.94 -5.32 13.92
C LEU A 163 7.57 -4.78 13.54
N PHE A 164 7.54 -3.55 13.09
CA PHE A 164 6.35 -2.89 12.56
C PHE A 164 6.41 -2.90 11.04
N VAL A 165 5.39 -3.46 10.39
CA VAL A 165 5.21 -3.50 8.94
C VAL A 165 3.73 -3.28 8.60
N HIS A 166 3.42 -2.95 7.35
CA HIS A 166 2.02 -2.78 6.96
C HIS A 166 1.26 -4.11 6.95
N ALA A 167 1.82 -5.18 6.38
CA ALA A 167 1.10 -6.44 6.18
C ALA A 167 1.72 -7.66 6.86
N GLY A 168 3.01 -7.90 6.68
CA GLY A 168 3.68 -9.05 7.29
C GLY A 168 5.03 -9.37 6.65
N VAL A 169 5.59 -10.53 6.97
CA VAL A 169 6.92 -10.98 6.54
C VAL A 169 6.80 -12.39 5.96
N ASP A 170 7.48 -12.69 4.87
CA ASP A 170 7.68 -14.04 4.35
C ASP A 170 9.11 -14.54 4.61
N ASP A 171 9.41 -15.79 4.26
CA ASP A 171 10.73 -16.39 4.47
C ASP A 171 11.86 -15.66 3.74
N ARG A 172 11.59 -15.05 2.57
CA ARG A 172 12.60 -14.29 1.82
C ARG A 172 12.95 -13.00 2.55
N MET A 173 11.94 -12.29 3.03
CA MET A 173 12.15 -11.06 3.79
C MET A 173 12.73 -11.35 5.18
N ALA A 174 12.34 -12.43 5.84
CA ALA A 174 12.97 -12.90 7.08
C ALA A 174 14.48 -13.15 6.89
N LYS A 175 14.86 -13.81 5.79
CA LYS A 175 16.27 -14.02 5.43
C LYS A 175 17.02 -12.72 5.16
N LEU A 176 16.39 -11.77 4.46
CA LEU A 176 16.99 -10.46 4.16
C LEU A 176 17.20 -9.66 5.45
N ILE A 177 16.18 -9.58 6.30
CA ILE A 177 16.24 -8.89 7.59
C ILE A 177 17.31 -9.51 8.50
N ASN A 178 17.38 -10.85 8.58
CA ASN A 178 18.40 -11.52 9.38
C ASN A 178 19.83 -11.21 8.89
N ARG A 179 20.06 -11.14 7.58
CA ARG A 179 21.40 -10.97 7.00
C ARG A 179 21.84 -9.50 6.94
N LYS A 180 20.94 -8.58 6.69
CA LYS A 180 21.23 -7.18 6.34
C LYS A 180 20.60 -6.16 7.29
N GLY A 181 19.60 -6.57 8.07
CA GLY A 181 18.87 -5.68 8.97
C GLY A 181 17.73 -4.89 8.31
N VAL A 182 16.95 -4.20 9.15
CA VAL A 182 15.78 -3.41 8.73
C VAL A 182 16.18 -2.11 8.02
N ASP A 183 17.29 -1.50 8.40
CA ASP A 183 17.76 -0.25 7.78
C ASP A 183 18.18 -0.47 6.33
N TYR A 184 18.85 -1.57 6.04
CA TYR A 184 19.16 -1.98 4.66
C TYR A 184 17.88 -2.16 3.83
N LEU A 185 16.86 -2.82 4.39
CA LEU A 185 15.58 -3.01 3.73
C LEU A 185 14.89 -1.69 3.37
N ASN A 186 14.98 -0.69 4.27
CA ASN A 186 14.42 0.64 4.01
C ASN A 186 15.21 1.40 2.96
N LYS A 187 16.53 1.24 2.91
CA LYS A 187 17.38 1.83 1.87
C LYS A 187 17.04 1.28 0.48
N GLU A 188 16.97 -0.04 0.34
CA GLU A 188 16.53 -0.71 -0.89
C GLU A 188 15.12 -0.27 -1.34
N PHE A 189 14.22 -0.05 -0.36
CA PHE A 189 12.89 0.49 -0.65
C PHE A 189 12.94 1.91 -1.20
N GLU A 190 13.73 2.79 -0.59
CA GLU A 190 13.89 4.19 -1.04
C GLU A 190 14.44 4.26 -2.48
N GLU A 191 15.38 3.38 -2.83
CA GLU A 191 15.99 3.31 -4.16
C GLU A 191 15.02 2.71 -5.19
N SER A 192 14.40 1.58 -4.88
CA SER A 192 13.58 0.83 -5.85
C SER A 192 12.20 1.43 -6.12
N ILE A 193 11.65 2.24 -5.20
CA ILE A 193 10.30 2.80 -5.36
C ILE A 193 10.23 3.93 -6.40
N ASP A 194 11.34 4.52 -6.77
CA ASP A 194 11.42 5.57 -7.78
C ASP A 194 11.97 5.05 -9.12
N ASP A 195 12.94 4.14 -9.08
CA ASP A 195 13.68 3.72 -10.26
C ASP A 195 13.23 2.34 -10.80
N GLU A 196 12.88 1.41 -9.91
CA GLU A 196 12.56 0.02 -10.26
C GLU A 196 11.12 -0.34 -9.88
N ILE A 197 10.16 0.47 -10.34
CA ILE A 197 8.75 0.37 -9.90
C ILE A 197 8.10 -0.99 -10.18
N PHE A 198 8.48 -1.65 -11.29
CA PHE A 198 7.97 -2.98 -11.64
C PHE A 198 8.55 -4.06 -10.72
N GLU A 199 9.87 -4.08 -10.57
CA GLU A 199 10.62 -5.01 -9.73
C GLU A 199 10.19 -4.89 -8.26
N PHE A 200 10.01 -3.66 -7.78
CA PHE A 200 9.44 -3.45 -6.45
C PHE A 200 8.03 -3.99 -6.36
N TYR A 201 7.13 -3.58 -7.28
CA TYR A 201 5.71 -3.91 -7.17
C TYR A 201 5.43 -5.41 -7.27
N TYR A 202 6.10 -6.12 -8.16
CA TYR A 202 5.91 -7.56 -8.36
C TYR A 202 6.90 -8.41 -7.56
N GLY A 203 7.96 -7.80 -7.05
CA GLY A 203 9.02 -8.45 -6.31
C GLY A 203 8.66 -8.81 -4.85
N PRO A 204 9.63 -9.40 -4.15
CA PRO A 204 9.43 -9.92 -2.79
C PRO A 204 9.24 -8.83 -1.74
N MET A 205 9.84 -7.64 -1.89
CA MET A 205 9.69 -6.55 -0.92
C MET A 205 8.23 -6.09 -0.79
N ALA A 206 7.46 -6.12 -1.88
CA ALA A 206 6.04 -5.78 -1.82
C ALA A 206 5.20 -6.76 -0.97
N ASN A 207 5.71 -7.92 -0.56
CA ASN A 207 5.00 -8.79 0.37
C ASN A 207 4.88 -8.18 1.76
N LEU A 208 5.81 -7.33 2.18
CA LEU A 208 5.73 -6.59 3.45
C LEU A 208 4.50 -5.67 3.53
N ILE A 209 3.98 -5.25 2.37
CA ILE A 209 2.81 -4.36 2.28
C ILE A 209 1.54 -5.04 1.78
N ARG A 210 1.55 -6.34 1.43
CA ARG A 210 0.37 -6.99 0.82
C ARG A 210 0.07 -8.41 1.24
N THR A 211 0.95 -9.10 1.96
CA THR A 211 0.68 -10.47 2.41
C THR A 211 -0.51 -10.51 3.38
N LYS A 212 -1.35 -11.54 3.22
CA LYS A 212 -2.43 -11.88 4.16
C LYS A 212 -2.23 -13.29 4.73
N TYR A 213 -1.10 -13.91 4.40
CA TYR A 213 -0.75 -15.28 4.78
C TYR A 213 -1.79 -16.31 4.31
N ARG A 214 -2.37 -16.10 3.13
CA ARG A 214 -3.23 -17.07 2.45
C ARG A 214 -2.36 -18.09 1.71
N ASP A 215 -2.94 -19.20 1.30
CA ASP A 215 -2.24 -20.26 0.55
C ASP A 215 -1.57 -19.78 -0.76
N VAL A 216 -2.07 -18.67 -1.31
CA VAL A 216 -1.53 -18.02 -2.53
C VAL A 216 -0.43 -16.98 -2.23
N ASP A 217 -0.22 -16.65 -0.98
CA ASP A 217 0.81 -15.69 -0.56
C ASP A 217 2.12 -16.47 -0.25
N MET A 218 3.26 -15.76 -0.36
CA MET A 218 4.54 -16.36 0.04
C MET A 218 4.52 -16.66 1.55
N PRO A 219 4.90 -17.88 1.96
CA PRO A 219 4.72 -18.31 3.34
C PRO A 219 5.77 -17.71 4.29
N LEU A 220 5.36 -17.57 5.56
CA LEU A 220 6.28 -17.52 6.69
C LEU A 220 6.28 -18.90 7.37
N THR A 221 7.36 -19.66 7.18
CA THR A 221 7.53 -20.98 7.75
C THR A 221 8.25 -20.93 9.10
N ARG A 222 8.39 -22.08 9.79
CA ARG A 222 9.21 -22.17 11.01
C ARG A 222 10.67 -21.76 10.77
N LYS A 223 11.20 -22.01 9.56
CA LYS A 223 12.55 -21.57 9.17
C LYS A 223 12.65 -20.04 9.13
N GLY A 224 11.68 -19.37 8.48
CA GLY A 224 11.63 -17.91 8.46
C GLY A 224 11.48 -17.32 9.86
N VAL A 225 10.63 -17.92 10.69
CA VAL A 225 10.48 -17.52 12.11
C VAL A 225 11.80 -17.65 12.87
N GLY A 226 12.54 -18.77 12.71
CA GLY A 226 13.85 -18.93 13.30
C GLY A 226 14.85 -17.85 12.88
N LEU A 227 14.84 -17.44 11.61
CA LEU A 227 15.67 -16.34 11.13
C LEU A 227 15.29 -14.98 11.76
N MET A 228 13.98 -14.74 11.97
CA MET A 228 13.53 -13.52 12.67
C MET A 228 13.97 -13.52 14.13
N HIS A 229 13.83 -14.67 14.83
CA HIS A 229 14.31 -14.81 16.21
C HIS A 229 15.82 -14.62 16.31
N SER A 230 16.60 -15.18 15.35
CA SER A 230 18.06 -14.95 15.28
C SER A 230 18.42 -13.47 15.03
N ALA A 231 17.52 -12.69 14.44
CA ALA A 231 17.65 -11.25 14.33
C ALA A 231 17.08 -10.49 15.55
N ASP A 232 16.79 -11.19 16.65
CA ASP A 232 16.17 -10.64 17.87
C ASP A 232 14.83 -9.92 17.57
N ILE A 233 14.01 -10.48 16.67
CA ILE A 233 12.66 -10.03 16.38
C ILE A 233 11.69 -11.15 16.78
N HIS A 234 10.88 -10.88 17.82
CA HIS A 234 10.01 -11.88 18.43
C HIS A 234 8.52 -11.59 18.23
N ALA A 235 8.17 -10.40 17.75
CA ALA A 235 6.80 -10.05 17.43
C ALA A 235 6.70 -9.15 16.22
N ILE A 236 5.65 -9.35 15.43
CA ILE A 236 5.30 -8.51 14.27
C ILE A 236 4.02 -7.75 14.57
N ILE A 237 4.06 -6.43 14.47
CA ILE A 237 2.90 -5.53 14.60
C ILE A 237 2.51 -5.08 13.19
N HIS A 238 1.29 -5.37 12.78
CA HIS A 238 0.84 -5.07 11.42
C HIS A 238 -0.65 -4.78 11.30
N GLY A 239 -1.03 -4.17 10.17
CA GLY A 239 -2.41 -3.93 9.74
C GLY A 239 -2.83 -4.85 8.59
N HIS A 240 -3.38 -4.28 7.54
CA HIS A 240 -3.73 -4.88 6.24
C HIS A 240 -4.79 -5.99 6.27
N ALA A 241 -4.94 -6.72 7.34
CA ALA A 241 -5.96 -7.74 7.55
C ALA A 241 -7.03 -7.18 8.48
N ASN A 242 -8.24 -6.91 7.94
CA ASN A 242 -9.35 -6.33 8.69
C ASN A 242 -9.67 -7.12 9.94
N CYS A 243 -9.76 -6.43 11.08
CA CYS A 243 -10.22 -6.95 12.36
C CYS A 243 -11.58 -6.34 12.69
N TYR A 244 -12.57 -7.17 12.99
CA TYR A 244 -13.96 -6.72 13.19
C TYR A 244 -14.33 -6.43 14.65
N HIS A 245 -13.51 -6.89 15.58
CA HIS A 245 -13.69 -6.73 17.02
C HIS A 245 -12.45 -6.12 17.68
N GLY A 246 -11.88 -5.10 17.02
CA GLY A 246 -10.63 -4.49 17.45
C GLY A 246 -9.40 -5.40 17.25
N GLN A 247 -8.28 -5.00 17.83
CA GLN A 247 -6.98 -5.69 17.69
C GLN A 247 -7.04 -7.13 18.20
N ARG A 248 -6.16 -7.98 17.65
CA ARG A 248 -6.01 -9.38 18.10
C ARG A 248 -4.56 -9.84 18.06
N ILE A 249 -4.25 -10.83 18.91
CA ILE A 249 -2.99 -11.58 18.85
C ILE A 249 -3.22 -12.86 18.09
N MET A 250 -2.23 -13.26 17.30
CA MET A 250 -2.17 -14.56 16.63
C MET A 250 -0.76 -15.14 16.77
N LEU A 251 -0.68 -16.42 17.01
CA LEU A 251 0.58 -17.18 16.91
C LEU A 251 0.66 -17.86 15.54
N ARG A 252 1.68 -17.52 14.76
CA ARG A 252 1.90 -18.08 13.43
C ARG A 252 3.27 -18.73 13.35
N LYS A 253 3.30 -20.08 13.32
CA LYS A 253 4.52 -20.90 13.26
C LYS A 253 5.55 -20.57 14.37
N GLY A 254 5.10 -20.05 15.51
CA GLY A 254 5.95 -19.62 16.63
C GLY A 254 6.23 -18.11 16.69
N MET A 255 5.82 -17.35 15.67
CA MET A 255 5.92 -15.88 15.68
C MET A 255 4.63 -15.24 16.22
N ILE A 256 4.79 -14.32 17.16
CA ILE A 256 3.67 -13.51 17.66
C ILE A 256 3.32 -12.43 16.65
N HIS A 257 2.04 -12.35 16.28
CA HIS A 257 1.47 -11.30 15.43
C HIS A 257 0.45 -10.48 16.19
N PHE A 258 0.64 -9.16 16.24
CA PHE A 258 -0.38 -8.21 16.65
C PHE A 258 -1.03 -7.63 15.40
N GLN A 259 -2.28 -8.03 15.14
CA GLN A 259 -3.08 -7.49 14.06
C GLN A 259 -3.84 -6.27 14.54
N CYS A 260 -3.51 -5.11 13.98
CA CYS A 260 -3.95 -3.80 14.47
C CYS A 260 -4.87 -3.05 13.48
N ASP A 261 -5.26 -3.68 12.36
CA ASP A 261 -6.20 -3.09 11.41
C ASP A 261 -7.65 -3.24 11.92
N ALA A 262 -8.15 -2.21 12.54
CA ALA A 262 -9.50 -2.19 13.10
C ALA A 262 -10.58 -1.73 12.11
N THR A 263 -10.31 -1.79 10.81
CA THR A 263 -11.29 -1.49 9.75
C THR A 263 -11.91 -0.09 9.92
N ILE A 264 -11.07 0.94 9.84
CA ILE A 264 -11.51 2.32 10.16
C ILE A 264 -12.12 3.06 8.94
N ASP A 265 -11.83 2.65 7.71
CA ASP A 265 -12.36 3.34 6.55
C ASP A 265 -13.83 2.99 6.24
N ARG A 266 -14.60 4.00 5.80
CA ARG A 266 -16.04 3.90 5.55
C ARG A 266 -16.40 2.77 4.57
N ASN A 267 -15.61 2.57 3.51
CA ASN A 267 -15.93 1.59 2.47
C ASN A 267 -15.71 0.17 2.98
N SER A 268 -14.60 -0.08 3.69
CA SER A 268 -14.36 -1.37 4.32
C SER A 268 -15.39 -1.66 5.41
N ARG A 269 -15.75 -0.66 6.24
CA ARG A 269 -16.80 -0.81 7.27
C ARG A 269 -18.13 -1.21 6.65
N LYS A 270 -18.57 -0.51 5.60
CA LYS A 270 -19.80 -0.85 4.87
C LYS A 270 -19.78 -2.27 4.32
N LYS A 271 -18.67 -2.66 3.68
CA LYS A 271 -18.47 -4.00 3.11
C LYS A 271 -18.53 -5.10 4.17
N GLU A 272 -17.97 -4.86 5.33
CA GLU A 272 -17.87 -5.83 6.44
C GLU A 272 -19.07 -5.73 7.42
N GLY A 273 -20.07 -4.88 7.12
CA GLY A 273 -21.28 -4.73 7.93
C GLY A 273 -21.06 -4.03 9.28
N LEU A 274 -19.95 -3.30 9.44
CA LEU A 274 -19.64 -2.57 10.66
C LEU A 274 -20.38 -1.22 10.70
N LYS A 275 -20.98 -0.90 11.85
CA LYS A 275 -21.75 0.33 12.07
C LYS A 275 -20.84 1.46 12.59
N GLY A 276 -21.28 2.71 12.38
CA GLY A 276 -20.63 3.91 12.90
C GLY A 276 -19.26 4.18 12.31
N GLU A 277 -18.54 5.12 12.90
CA GLU A 277 -17.18 5.46 12.52
C GLU A 277 -16.18 4.55 13.24
N GLY A 278 -15.12 4.17 12.52
CA GLY A 278 -14.05 3.33 13.06
C GLY A 278 -12.92 4.18 13.64
N ALA A 279 -12.50 3.85 14.85
CA ALA A 279 -11.26 4.38 15.42
C ALA A 279 -10.56 3.29 16.23
N ALA A 280 -9.24 3.26 16.16
CA ALA A 280 -8.46 2.32 16.95
C ALA A 280 -7.04 2.83 17.19
N VAL A 281 -6.47 2.42 18.33
CA VAL A 281 -5.07 2.63 18.67
C VAL A 281 -4.53 1.39 19.39
N THR A 282 -3.29 1.03 19.03
CA THR A 282 -2.54 0.01 19.77
C THR A 282 -1.39 0.70 20.49
N ILE A 283 -1.33 0.57 21.80
CA ILE A 283 -0.31 1.17 22.66
C ILE A 283 0.65 0.08 23.10
N VAL A 284 1.93 0.21 22.72
CA VAL A 284 3.01 -0.65 23.21
C VAL A 284 3.72 0.10 24.34
N HIS A 285 3.42 -0.27 25.57
CA HIS A 285 3.93 0.41 26.75
C HIS A 285 5.29 -0.16 27.21
N PRO A 286 6.26 0.67 27.65
CA PRO A 286 7.58 0.20 28.09
C PRO A 286 7.56 -0.82 29.23
N LYS A 287 6.51 -0.83 30.06
CA LYS A 287 6.30 -1.82 31.13
C LYS A 287 5.82 -3.18 30.64
N ARG A 288 6.09 -3.56 29.39
CA ARG A 288 5.74 -4.86 28.76
C ARG A 288 4.22 -5.10 28.61
N LEU A 289 3.47 -4.03 28.56
CA LEU A 289 2.02 -4.07 28.37
C LEU A 289 1.66 -3.61 26.97
N ILE A 290 0.80 -4.34 26.27
CA ILE A 290 0.22 -3.91 25.00
C ILE A 290 -1.29 -3.75 25.19
N MET A 291 -1.81 -2.60 24.79
CA MET A 291 -3.24 -2.28 24.91
C MET A 291 -3.81 -2.04 23.53
N GLY A 292 -4.95 -2.64 23.25
CA GLY A 292 -5.75 -2.40 22.04
C GLY A 292 -7.04 -1.69 22.42
N ILE A 293 -7.27 -0.51 21.87
CA ILE A 293 -8.48 0.28 22.03
C ILE A 293 -9.15 0.41 20.66
N SER A 294 -10.46 0.16 20.57
CA SER A 294 -11.20 0.23 19.30
C SER A 294 -12.66 0.58 19.58
N THR A 295 -13.29 1.31 18.67
CA THR A 295 -14.73 1.58 18.70
C THR A 295 -15.59 0.33 18.50
N ASP A 296 -15.02 -0.74 17.93
CA ASP A 296 -15.72 -2.00 17.65
C ASP A 296 -15.57 -3.04 18.77
N TYR A 297 -15.02 -2.65 19.92
CA TYR A 297 -14.91 -3.50 21.09
C TYR A 297 -15.09 -2.69 22.37
N PRO A 298 -16.02 -3.07 23.28
CA PRO A 298 -16.46 -2.21 24.38
C PRO A 298 -15.41 -2.03 25.49
N HIS A 299 -14.35 -2.87 25.52
CA HIS A 299 -13.34 -2.85 26.55
C HIS A 299 -11.95 -2.64 25.99
N ILE A 300 -11.02 -2.17 26.80
CA ILE A 300 -9.60 -2.15 26.47
C ILE A 300 -9.09 -3.59 26.50
N LYS A 301 -8.52 -4.07 25.38
CA LYS A 301 -7.81 -5.34 25.34
C LYS A 301 -6.42 -5.15 25.92
N VAL A 302 -6.10 -5.89 26.97
CA VAL A 302 -4.81 -5.84 27.64
C VAL A 302 -4.08 -7.14 27.38
N PHE A 303 -2.88 -7.03 26.84
CA PHE A 303 -1.98 -8.15 26.61
C PHE A 303 -0.77 -7.96 27.53
N ASP A 304 -0.83 -8.62 28.69
CA ASP A 304 0.23 -8.60 29.71
C ASP A 304 0.99 -9.91 29.68
N GLN A 305 2.32 -9.81 29.53
CA GLN A 305 3.20 -10.97 29.55
C GLN A 305 3.05 -11.80 30.86
N LYS A 306 2.77 -11.14 31.99
CA LYS A 306 2.59 -11.79 33.28
C LYS A 306 1.34 -12.65 33.35
N SER A 307 0.33 -12.41 32.52
CA SER A 307 -0.91 -13.18 32.49
C SER A 307 -0.75 -14.55 31.83
N PHE A 308 0.41 -14.84 31.25
CA PHE A 308 0.72 -16.10 30.55
C PHE A 308 1.80 -16.93 31.26
N LEU A 309 2.27 -16.49 32.43
CA LEU A 309 3.17 -17.22 33.33
C LEU A 309 2.37 -17.77 34.53
#